data_101f2e5ce8314acc06c738ecad037823
#
_entry.id   101f2e5ce8314acc06c738ecad037823
#
_cell.length_a   1.000
_cell.length_b   1.000
_cell.length_c   1.000
_cell.angle_alpha   90.00
_cell.angle_beta   90.00
_cell.angle_gamma   90.00
#
_symmetry.space_group_name_H-M   'P 1'
#
loop_
_entity.id
_entity.type
_entity.pdbx_description
1 polymer ?
#
loop_
_entity_poly.entity_id
_entity_poly.type
_entity_poly.pdbx_seq_one_letter_code
_entity_poly.pdbx_strand_id
1 'polypeptide(L)'
;MSGSFKPSKFKYVNDPPVVTRPFSIKVDRDKCIGCSVCVKQCPVQSIEMVPRKEPSTKQQAACQYRCPAGTDIRGYMQILSKGGSYEDAWKKIVETNPMPAVTGRVCPHPCEDSCNRCGIDAPLNIHGMERFIGDYATRKGLSFEKPAVAIDEKVAVVGSGPSGMSCAYQLARLGYRVTVFESDAKPGGMLTRAIPRYRLPEAVVESEMKRIIDMGITMKLNTTVGRD
;
A
#
# COMPACT_ATOMS: atom_id res chain seq x y z
N MET A 1 -14.18 14.88 24.65
CA MET A 1 -13.93 13.57 25.27
C MET A 1 -12.76 12.94 24.53
N SER A 2 -11.55 13.07 25.11
CA SER A 2 -10.30 12.52 24.54
C SER A 2 -10.16 11.07 24.99
N GLY A 3 -10.59 10.15 24.15
CA GLY A 3 -10.34 8.73 24.37
C GLY A 3 -8.89 8.42 24.02
N SER A 4 -8.03 8.30 25.03
CA SER A 4 -6.67 7.80 24.84
C SER A 4 -6.73 6.34 24.37
N PHE A 5 -6.35 6.10 23.13
CA PHE A 5 -6.14 4.75 22.63
C PHE A 5 -4.94 4.15 23.37
N LYS A 6 -5.21 3.30 24.36
CA LYS A 6 -4.15 2.48 24.98
C LYS A 6 -3.83 1.33 24.02
N PRO A 7 -2.61 1.19 23.54
CA PRO A 7 -2.24 0.01 22.77
C PRO A 7 -2.50 -1.22 23.65
N SER A 8 -3.26 -2.17 23.13
CA SER A 8 -3.46 -3.45 23.79
C SER A 8 -2.09 -4.08 24.04
N LYS A 9 -1.81 -4.42 25.30
CA LYS A 9 -0.59 -5.13 25.66
C LYS A 9 -0.66 -6.53 25.07
N PHE A 10 -0.10 -6.71 23.86
CA PHE A 10 0.12 -8.04 23.34
C PHE A 10 1.16 -8.73 24.21
N LYS A 11 0.77 -9.79 24.93
CA LYS A 11 1.72 -10.68 25.57
C LYS A 11 2.38 -11.50 24.48
N TYR A 12 3.66 -11.28 24.27
CA TYR A 12 4.47 -12.10 23.39
C TYR A 12 4.80 -13.38 24.15
N VAL A 13 4.38 -14.51 23.63
CA VAL A 13 4.83 -15.83 24.10
C VAL A 13 6.06 -16.16 23.26
N ASN A 14 7.21 -16.25 23.91
CA ASN A 14 8.50 -16.53 23.23
C ASN A 14 8.58 -17.95 22.64
N ASP A 15 7.76 -18.88 23.14
CA ASP A 15 7.62 -20.21 22.58
C ASP A 15 6.12 -20.57 22.53
N PRO A 16 5.55 -20.77 21.36
CA PRO A 16 4.19 -21.27 21.27
C PRO A 16 4.15 -22.67 21.89
N PRO A 17 3.11 -23.01 22.68
CA PRO A 17 2.97 -24.34 23.24
C PRO A 17 3.00 -25.37 22.10
N VAL A 18 3.90 -26.33 22.20
CA VAL A 18 4.01 -27.44 21.26
C VAL A 18 2.76 -28.29 21.43
N VAL A 19 1.78 -28.09 20.57
CA VAL A 19 0.61 -28.97 20.52
C VAL A 19 1.03 -30.26 19.80
N THR A 20 1.41 -31.27 20.56
CA THR A 20 1.67 -32.61 20.03
C THR A 20 0.34 -33.26 19.62
N ARG A 21 -0.18 -32.92 18.46
CA ARG A 21 -1.35 -33.54 17.83
C ARG A 21 -0.93 -34.16 16.50
N PRO A 22 -1.68 -35.13 15.96
CA PRO A 22 -1.29 -35.89 14.78
C PRO A 22 -1.10 -35.08 13.50
N PHE A 23 -1.40 -33.79 13.52
CA PHE A 23 -1.12 -32.86 12.45
C PHE A 23 -0.63 -31.52 13.04
N SER A 24 0.37 -30.96 12.42
CA SER A 24 0.86 -29.61 12.73
C SER A 24 0.58 -28.69 11.54
N ILE A 25 0.00 -27.54 11.82
CA ILE A 25 -0.14 -26.47 10.82
C ILE A 25 1.20 -25.75 10.74
N LYS A 26 1.87 -25.84 9.59
CA LYS A 26 3.04 -25.03 9.30
C LYS A 26 2.60 -23.79 8.52
N VAL A 27 2.79 -22.63 9.13
CA VAL A 27 2.61 -21.36 8.43
C VAL A 27 3.92 -20.99 7.75
N ASP A 28 3.90 -20.84 6.43
CA ASP A 28 5.02 -20.27 5.70
C ASP A 28 5.12 -18.80 6.04
N ARG A 29 6.13 -18.44 6.84
CA ARG A 29 6.31 -17.10 7.39
C ARG A 29 6.63 -16.07 6.29
N ASP A 30 7.18 -16.51 5.17
CA ASP A 30 7.54 -15.61 4.07
C ASP A 30 6.34 -15.28 3.19
N LYS A 31 5.34 -16.17 3.19
CA LYS A 31 4.07 -15.98 2.47
C LYS A 31 2.95 -15.40 3.33
N CYS A 32 3.10 -15.44 4.65
CA CYS A 32 2.09 -14.94 5.58
C CYS A 32 2.06 -13.40 5.56
N ILE A 33 0.94 -12.83 5.10
CA ILE A 33 0.74 -11.37 5.04
C ILE A 33 0.24 -10.76 6.36
N GLY A 34 0.04 -11.56 7.41
CA GLY A 34 -0.40 -11.07 8.72
C GLY A 34 -1.85 -10.56 8.77
N CYS A 35 -2.72 -10.98 7.86
CA CYS A 35 -4.10 -10.50 7.76
C CYS A 35 -5.02 -10.88 8.94
N SER A 36 -4.54 -11.71 9.87
CA SER A 36 -5.27 -12.17 11.07
C SER A 36 -6.54 -12.99 10.81
N VAL A 37 -6.86 -13.33 9.56
CA VAL A 37 -8.07 -14.12 9.23
C VAL A 37 -8.05 -15.49 9.89
N CYS A 38 -6.90 -16.19 9.86
CA CYS A 38 -6.75 -17.50 10.51
C CYS A 38 -6.98 -17.43 12.03
N VAL A 39 -6.56 -16.34 12.68
CA VAL A 39 -6.78 -16.13 14.13
C VAL A 39 -8.27 -15.91 14.42
N LYS A 40 -8.91 -15.03 13.64
CA LYS A 40 -10.33 -14.68 13.82
C LYS A 40 -11.27 -15.84 13.50
N GLN A 41 -10.89 -16.69 12.56
CA GLN A 41 -11.70 -17.82 12.11
C GLN A 41 -11.41 -19.12 12.88
N CYS A 42 -10.43 -19.15 13.78
CA CYS A 42 -10.11 -20.35 14.55
C CYS A 42 -11.18 -20.63 15.60
N PRO A 43 -11.98 -21.70 15.47
CA PRO A 43 -13.10 -21.97 16.36
C PRO A 43 -12.64 -22.30 17.80
N VAL A 44 -11.40 -22.76 17.94
CA VAL A 44 -10.81 -23.16 19.23
C VAL A 44 -9.81 -22.13 19.76
N GLN A 45 -9.68 -20.98 19.10
CA GLN A 45 -8.80 -19.86 19.48
C GLN A 45 -7.34 -20.30 19.78
N SER A 46 -6.86 -21.34 19.08
CA SER A 46 -5.51 -21.90 19.29
C SER A 46 -4.43 -21.26 18.42
N ILE A 47 -4.81 -20.27 17.58
CA ILE A 47 -3.90 -19.57 16.69
C ILE A 47 -3.68 -18.17 17.24
N GLU A 48 -2.43 -17.87 17.58
CA GLU A 48 -2.00 -16.53 18.00
C GLU A 48 -1.11 -15.90 16.94
N MET A 49 -1.25 -14.59 16.74
CA MET A 49 -0.33 -13.82 15.94
C MET A 49 0.93 -13.53 16.77
N VAL A 50 2.01 -14.21 16.42
CA VAL A 50 3.33 -13.88 16.95
C VAL A 50 3.98 -12.87 16.02
N PRO A 51 4.44 -11.71 16.52
CA PRO A 51 5.16 -10.77 15.66
C PRO A 51 6.37 -11.45 15.04
N ARG A 52 6.62 -11.14 13.78
CA ARG A 52 7.86 -11.57 13.14
C ARG A 52 9.02 -11.11 14.01
N LYS A 53 9.85 -12.04 14.50
CA LYS A 53 11.19 -11.68 14.95
C LYS A 53 11.89 -11.10 13.73
N GLU A 54 12.20 -9.83 13.79
CA GLU A 54 12.90 -9.15 12.70
C GLU A 54 14.22 -9.88 12.39
N PRO A 55 14.55 -10.03 11.11
CA PRO A 55 15.94 -10.35 10.76
C PRO A 55 16.81 -9.21 11.29
N SER A 56 17.75 -9.55 12.14
CA SER A 56 18.56 -8.67 12.98
C SER A 56 19.49 -7.67 12.30
N THR A 57 19.30 -7.35 11.02
CA THR A 57 20.31 -6.62 10.24
C THR A 57 19.90 -5.28 9.65
N LYS A 58 18.62 -4.90 9.67
CA LYS A 58 18.21 -3.51 9.34
C LYS A 58 16.96 -3.16 10.13
N GLN A 59 17.12 -2.44 11.22
CA GLN A 59 15.99 -1.83 11.91
C GLN A 59 15.26 -0.90 10.93
N GLN A 60 14.05 -1.31 10.54
CA GLN A 60 13.16 -0.44 9.79
C GLN A 60 12.72 0.71 10.72
N ALA A 61 12.61 1.91 10.16
CA ALA A 61 12.04 3.02 10.90
C ALA A 61 10.59 2.70 11.32
N ALA A 62 10.18 3.16 12.51
CA ALA A 62 8.84 2.89 13.03
C ALA A 62 7.73 3.30 12.05
N CYS A 63 7.90 4.41 11.33
CA CYS A 63 6.99 4.87 10.29
C CYS A 63 6.86 3.88 9.12
N GLN A 64 7.98 3.28 8.68
CA GLN A 64 7.98 2.31 7.59
C GLN A 64 7.32 0.98 8.03
N TYR A 65 7.61 0.53 9.23
CA TYR A 65 7.01 -0.67 9.81
C TYR A 65 5.48 -0.54 9.95
N ARG A 66 4.98 0.66 10.24
CA ARG A 66 3.56 0.94 10.42
C ARG A 66 2.83 1.24 9.12
N CYS A 67 3.55 1.49 8.02
CA CYS A 67 2.92 1.73 6.72
C CYS A 67 2.34 0.41 6.18
N PRO A 68 1.02 0.30 5.94
CA PRO A 68 0.42 -0.92 5.41
C PRO A 68 0.91 -1.27 4.00
N ALA A 69 1.31 -0.26 3.22
CA ALA A 69 1.87 -0.42 1.88
C ALA A 69 3.38 -0.76 1.91
N GLY A 70 4.03 -0.69 3.08
CA GLY A 70 5.47 -0.92 3.19
C GLY A 70 6.33 0.14 2.51
N THR A 71 5.80 1.36 2.34
CA THR A 71 6.53 2.46 1.68
C THR A 71 7.83 2.77 2.40
N ASP A 72 8.94 2.88 1.67
CA ASP A 72 10.24 3.24 2.21
C ASP A 72 10.31 4.75 2.52
N ILE A 73 9.57 5.12 3.60
CA ILE A 73 9.44 6.49 4.06
C ILE A 73 10.80 7.09 4.39
N ARG A 74 11.65 6.32 5.08
CA ARG A 74 13.00 6.78 5.42
C ARG A 74 13.85 7.02 4.18
N GLY A 75 13.73 6.14 3.18
CA GLY A 75 14.49 6.24 1.93
C GLY A 75 14.19 7.54 1.19
N TYR A 76 12.94 7.85 0.90
CA TYR A 76 12.62 9.06 0.17
C TYR A 76 12.87 10.35 0.98
N MET A 77 12.66 10.31 2.31
CA MET A 77 13.02 11.42 3.18
C MET A 77 14.53 11.69 3.21
N GLN A 78 15.36 10.64 3.17
CA GLN A 78 16.81 10.79 3.08
C GLN A 78 17.26 11.38 1.74
N ILE A 79 16.60 11.00 0.64
CA ILE A 79 16.86 11.63 -0.66
C ILE A 79 16.66 13.13 -0.56
N LEU A 80 15.52 13.57 -0.03
CA LEU A 80 15.19 14.97 0.12
C LEU A 80 16.13 15.72 1.07
N SER A 81 16.44 15.12 2.22
CA SER A 81 17.29 15.76 3.23
C SER A 81 18.74 15.96 2.77
N LYS A 82 19.19 15.16 1.81
CA LYS A 82 20.50 15.28 1.16
C LYS A 82 20.51 16.20 -0.07
N GLY A 83 19.40 16.89 -0.36
CA GLY A 83 19.27 17.75 -1.52
C GLY A 83 19.03 16.99 -2.83
N GLY A 84 18.60 15.74 -2.77
CA GLY A 84 18.19 14.95 -3.94
C GLY A 84 16.91 15.49 -4.59
N SER A 85 16.63 15.02 -5.79
CA SER A 85 15.48 15.49 -6.56
C SER A 85 14.14 14.98 -6.04
N TYR A 86 13.07 15.75 -6.25
CA TYR A 86 11.69 15.29 -5.97
C TYR A 86 11.30 14.11 -6.86
N GLU A 87 11.89 14.01 -8.05
CA GLU A 87 11.69 12.87 -8.95
C GLU A 87 12.26 11.59 -8.37
N ASP A 88 13.47 11.62 -7.81
CA ASP A 88 14.07 10.44 -7.17
C ASP A 88 13.28 10.03 -5.94
N ALA A 89 12.81 10.99 -5.16
CA ALA A 89 11.92 10.73 -4.03
C ALA A 89 10.60 10.11 -4.49
N TRP A 90 10.01 10.59 -5.60
CA TRP A 90 8.81 10.01 -6.19
C TRP A 90 9.06 8.57 -6.67
N LYS A 91 10.14 8.32 -7.40
CA LYS A 91 10.53 6.96 -7.82
C LYS A 91 10.62 6.01 -6.64
N LYS A 92 11.15 6.49 -5.53
CA LYS A 92 11.24 5.68 -4.30
C LYS A 92 9.88 5.38 -3.67
N ILE A 93 8.96 6.33 -3.65
CA ILE A 93 7.60 6.14 -3.13
C ILE A 93 6.84 5.13 -3.98
N VAL A 94 6.91 5.26 -5.31
CA VAL A 94 6.10 4.45 -6.22
C VAL A 94 6.57 3.00 -6.37
N GLU A 95 7.69 2.63 -5.78
CA GLU A 95 8.07 1.22 -5.67
C GLU A 95 6.95 0.38 -5.01
N THR A 96 6.23 0.97 -4.05
CA THR A 96 5.16 0.30 -3.29
C THR A 96 3.83 1.05 -3.33
N ASN A 97 3.85 2.37 -3.40
CA ASN A 97 2.66 3.23 -3.40
C ASN A 97 2.52 3.96 -4.75
N PRO A 98 1.74 3.42 -5.71
CA PRO A 98 1.61 4.00 -7.04
C PRO A 98 0.77 5.28 -7.10
N MET A 99 0.12 5.68 -6.01
CA MET A 99 -0.83 6.79 -5.97
C MET A 99 -0.52 7.78 -4.82
N PRO A 100 0.69 8.37 -4.76
CA PRO A 100 1.10 9.22 -3.64
C PRO A 100 0.26 10.51 -3.50
N ALA A 101 -0.26 11.07 -4.59
CA ALA A 101 -1.12 12.23 -4.52
C ALA A 101 -2.50 11.91 -3.90
N VAL A 102 -3.00 10.69 -4.09
CA VAL A 102 -4.22 10.18 -3.47
C VAL A 102 -3.97 9.83 -2.01
N THR A 103 -2.98 8.98 -1.72
CA THR A 103 -2.69 8.51 -0.35
C THR A 103 -2.31 9.65 0.57
N GLY A 104 -1.53 10.62 0.09
CA GLY A 104 -1.19 11.84 0.83
C GLY A 104 -2.39 12.75 1.16
N ARG A 105 -3.61 12.44 0.64
CA ARG A 105 -4.85 13.16 0.98
C ARG A 105 -5.82 12.37 1.82
N VAL A 106 -5.84 11.04 1.70
CA VAL A 106 -6.91 10.22 2.27
C VAL A 106 -6.44 9.11 3.20
N CYS A 107 -5.15 8.80 3.24
CA CYS A 107 -4.59 7.83 4.18
C CYS A 107 -4.79 8.29 5.64
N PRO A 108 -5.11 7.41 6.59
CA PRO A 108 -5.19 7.74 8.02
C PRO A 108 -3.83 7.95 8.71
N HIS A 109 -2.72 7.78 8.00
CA HIS A 109 -1.32 8.07 8.39
C HIS A 109 -0.80 7.35 9.65
N PRO A 110 -0.97 6.04 9.81
CA PRO A 110 -0.48 5.34 11.00
C PRO A 110 1.05 5.42 11.15
N CYS A 111 1.75 5.80 10.10
CA CYS A 111 3.18 6.09 10.10
C CYS A 111 3.53 7.33 10.94
N GLU A 112 2.66 8.33 10.97
CA GLU A 112 2.85 9.56 11.76
C GLU A 112 2.61 9.30 13.23
N ASP A 113 1.54 8.54 13.56
CA ASP A 113 1.22 8.16 14.96
C ASP A 113 2.35 7.37 15.63
N SER A 114 3.16 6.68 14.84
CA SER A 114 4.29 5.87 15.31
C SER A 114 5.65 6.54 15.10
N CYS A 115 5.65 7.83 14.76
CA CYS A 115 6.89 8.55 14.51
C CYS A 115 7.68 8.71 15.81
N ASN A 116 8.97 8.32 15.80
CA ASN A 116 9.84 8.47 16.97
C ASN A 116 9.99 9.93 17.42
N ARG A 117 9.76 10.89 16.55
CA ARG A 117 9.78 12.32 16.91
C ARG A 117 8.64 12.72 17.83
N CYS A 118 7.54 11.98 17.88
CA CYS A 118 6.44 12.25 18.81
C CYS A 118 6.90 12.32 20.28
N GLY A 119 8.00 11.66 20.63
CA GLY A 119 8.61 11.72 21.96
C GLY A 119 9.50 12.94 22.20
N ILE A 120 9.75 13.77 21.18
CA ILE A 120 10.65 14.94 21.24
C ILE A 120 9.86 16.23 21.03
N ASP A 121 9.12 16.31 19.90
CA ASP A 121 8.36 17.50 19.52
C ASP A 121 7.05 17.12 18.79
N ALA A 122 7.08 16.85 17.50
CA ALA A 122 5.92 16.49 16.69
C ALA A 122 6.31 15.47 15.62
N PRO A 123 5.37 14.64 15.13
CA PRO A 123 5.64 13.72 14.05
C PRO A 123 6.08 14.46 12.79
N LEU A 124 6.88 13.80 11.97
CA LEU A 124 7.14 14.29 10.62
C LEU A 124 5.84 14.28 9.81
N ASN A 125 5.57 15.36 9.08
CA ASN A 125 4.42 15.45 8.19
C ASN A 125 4.62 14.59 6.92
N ILE A 126 4.50 13.27 7.09
CA ILE A 126 4.78 12.27 6.06
C ILE A 126 3.75 12.37 4.94
N HIS A 127 2.45 12.43 5.31
CA HIS A 127 1.38 12.52 4.32
C HIS A 127 1.43 13.82 3.52
N GLY A 128 1.77 14.93 4.16
CA GLY A 128 1.96 16.20 3.48
C GLY A 128 3.09 16.16 2.46
N MET A 129 4.17 15.44 2.80
CA MET A 129 5.29 15.24 1.89
C MET A 129 4.93 14.32 0.72
N GLU A 130 4.23 13.20 0.98
CA GLU A 130 3.73 12.31 -0.08
C GLU A 130 2.78 13.04 -1.03
N ARG A 131 1.86 13.84 -0.47
CA ARG A 131 0.97 14.71 -1.26
C ARG A 131 1.76 15.68 -2.14
N PHE A 132 2.75 16.37 -1.55
CA PHE A 132 3.57 17.32 -2.29
C PHE A 132 4.30 16.65 -3.46
N ILE A 133 4.94 15.49 -3.21
CA ILE A 133 5.69 14.74 -4.22
C ILE A 133 4.76 14.20 -5.30
N GLY A 134 3.58 13.68 -4.93
CA GLY A 134 2.57 13.21 -5.87
C GLY A 134 2.04 14.33 -6.76
N ASP A 135 1.73 15.50 -6.18
CA ASP A 135 1.31 16.69 -6.91
C ASP A 135 2.43 17.22 -7.83
N TYR A 136 3.68 17.16 -7.37
CA TYR A 136 4.84 17.49 -8.19
C TYR A 136 4.93 16.58 -9.41
N ALA A 137 4.82 15.27 -9.22
CA ALA A 137 4.86 14.30 -10.31
C ALA A 137 3.75 14.56 -11.35
N THR A 138 2.55 14.92 -10.90
CA THR A 138 1.45 15.28 -11.78
C THR A 138 1.75 16.56 -12.58
N ARG A 139 2.23 17.62 -11.93
CA ARG A 139 2.59 18.88 -12.61
C ARG A 139 3.72 18.72 -13.62
N LYS A 140 4.66 17.81 -13.34
CA LYS A 140 5.80 17.52 -14.22
C LYS A 140 5.49 16.48 -15.29
N GLY A 141 4.32 15.86 -15.25
CA GLY A 141 3.96 14.82 -16.21
C GLY A 141 4.85 13.57 -16.09
N LEU A 142 5.32 13.24 -14.87
CA LEU A 142 6.15 12.06 -14.67
C LEU A 142 5.36 10.79 -15.01
N SER A 143 6.02 9.85 -15.64
CA SER A 143 5.49 8.54 -16.01
C SER A 143 6.25 7.43 -15.31
N PHE A 144 5.60 6.28 -15.14
CA PHE A 144 6.27 5.09 -14.62
C PHE A 144 7.21 4.49 -15.65
N GLU A 145 8.29 3.89 -15.18
CA GLU A 145 9.19 3.13 -16.02
C GLU A 145 8.49 1.86 -16.52
N LYS A 146 8.59 1.61 -17.82
CA LYS A 146 8.08 0.38 -18.42
C LYS A 146 9.00 -0.79 -18.05
N PRO A 147 8.45 -2.01 -17.88
CA PRO A 147 9.26 -3.18 -17.59
C PRO A 147 10.27 -3.45 -18.70
N ALA A 148 11.46 -3.89 -18.31
CA ALA A 148 12.53 -4.22 -19.25
C ALA A 148 12.21 -5.48 -20.09
N VAL A 149 11.40 -6.38 -19.56
CA VAL A 149 10.99 -7.65 -20.18
C VAL A 149 9.47 -7.73 -20.18
N ALA A 150 8.89 -7.98 -21.35
CA ALA A 150 7.46 -8.28 -21.47
C ALA A 150 7.22 -9.78 -21.24
N ILE A 151 6.24 -10.09 -20.41
CA ILE A 151 5.75 -11.44 -20.13
C ILE A 151 4.48 -11.66 -20.96
N ASP A 152 4.38 -12.78 -21.66
CA ASP A 152 3.25 -13.02 -22.58
C ASP A 152 1.95 -13.46 -21.87
N GLU A 153 2.04 -13.82 -20.59
CA GLU A 153 0.91 -14.20 -19.79
C GLU A 153 -0.05 -13.02 -19.56
N LYS A 154 -1.33 -13.34 -19.70
CA LYS A 154 -2.44 -12.38 -19.51
C LYS A 154 -3.00 -12.51 -18.10
N VAL A 155 -3.14 -11.39 -17.42
CA VAL A 155 -3.74 -11.33 -16.07
C VAL A 155 -4.98 -10.46 -16.10
N ALA A 156 -6.09 -11.00 -15.57
CA ALA A 156 -7.32 -10.25 -15.38
C ALA A 156 -7.38 -9.70 -13.94
N VAL A 157 -7.65 -8.41 -13.79
CA VAL A 157 -7.92 -7.76 -12.51
C VAL A 157 -9.37 -7.32 -12.52
N VAL A 158 -10.14 -7.70 -11.50
CA VAL A 158 -11.56 -7.33 -11.38
C VAL A 158 -11.70 -6.18 -10.40
N GLY A 159 -12.23 -5.06 -10.91
CA GLY A 159 -12.39 -3.81 -10.19
C GLY A 159 -11.21 -2.85 -10.32
N SER A 160 -11.51 -1.58 -10.58
CA SER A 160 -10.53 -0.49 -10.72
C SER A 160 -10.42 0.41 -9.49
N GLY A 161 -10.85 -0.07 -8.33
CA GLY A 161 -10.62 0.62 -7.06
C GLY A 161 -9.12 0.65 -6.68
N PRO A 162 -8.75 1.28 -5.55
CA PRO A 162 -7.34 1.42 -5.14
C PRO A 162 -6.57 0.10 -5.13
N SER A 163 -7.19 -0.96 -4.62
CA SER A 163 -6.60 -2.29 -4.55
C SER A 163 -6.33 -2.88 -5.93
N GLY A 164 -7.35 -2.86 -6.83
CA GLY A 164 -7.21 -3.39 -8.18
C GLY A 164 -6.19 -2.61 -9.01
N MET A 165 -6.20 -1.29 -8.93
CA MET A 165 -5.23 -0.46 -9.68
C MET A 165 -3.80 -0.61 -9.13
N SER A 166 -3.63 -0.76 -7.80
CA SER A 166 -2.33 -1.06 -7.23
C SER A 166 -1.81 -2.45 -7.65
N CYS A 167 -2.70 -3.46 -7.68
CA CYS A 167 -2.37 -4.79 -8.18
C CYS A 167 -1.97 -4.73 -9.66
N ALA A 168 -2.78 -4.06 -10.49
CA ALA A 168 -2.51 -3.90 -11.92
C ALA A 168 -1.15 -3.20 -12.17
N TYR A 169 -0.84 -2.17 -11.38
CA TYR A 169 0.45 -1.49 -11.41
C TYR A 169 1.62 -2.44 -11.15
N GLN A 170 1.56 -3.22 -10.07
CA GLN A 170 2.65 -4.14 -9.73
C GLN A 170 2.82 -5.25 -10.77
N LEU A 171 1.72 -5.77 -11.31
CA LEU A 171 1.77 -6.76 -12.39
C LEU A 171 2.36 -6.17 -13.67
N ALA A 172 1.96 -4.94 -14.03
CA ALA A 172 2.52 -4.25 -15.20
C ALA A 172 4.02 -3.98 -15.04
N ARG A 173 4.48 -3.62 -13.84
CA ARG A 173 5.93 -3.48 -13.53
C ARG A 173 6.70 -4.79 -13.73
N LEU A 174 6.08 -5.91 -13.42
CA LEU A 174 6.66 -7.24 -13.62
C LEU A 174 6.62 -7.68 -15.09
N GLY A 175 5.93 -6.94 -15.96
CA GLY A 175 5.88 -7.20 -17.40
C GLY A 175 4.67 -7.97 -17.89
N TYR A 176 3.71 -8.30 -17.01
CA TYR A 176 2.50 -9.02 -17.40
C TYR A 176 1.56 -8.16 -18.26
N ARG A 177 0.81 -8.81 -19.16
CA ARG A 177 -0.29 -8.18 -19.91
C ARG A 177 -1.53 -8.09 -19.04
N VAL A 178 -1.80 -6.92 -18.49
CA VAL A 178 -2.89 -6.73 -17.53
C VAL A 178 -4.12 -6.17 -18.21
N THR A 179 -5.27 -6.79 -17.95
CA THR A 179 -6.60 -6.26 -18.30
C THR A 179 -7.39 -6.04 -17.02
N VAL A 180 -7.85 -4.81 -16.80
CA VAL A 180 -8.72 -4.46 -15.66
C VAL A 180 -10.17 -4.37 -16.17
N PHE A 181 -11.06 -5.11 -15.51
CA PHE A 181 -12.50 -5.09 -15.76
C PHE A 181 -13.18 -4.25 -14.68
N GLU A 182 -13.96 -3.27 -15.09
CA GLU A 182 -14.64 -2.34 -14.20
C GLU A 182 -16.12 -2.21 -14.60
N SER A 183 -16.99 -2.37 -13.62
CA SER A 183 -18.43 -2.26 -13.81
C SER A 183 -18.88 -0.84 -14.10
N ASP A 184 -18.11 0.16 -13.68
CA ASP A 184 -18.43 1.57 -13.88
C ASP A 184 -17.90 2.13 -15.18
N ALA A 185 -18.45 3.30 -15.54
CA ALA A 185 -18.00 4.10 -16.67
C ALA A 185 -16.66 4.83 -16.41
N LYS A 186 -16.24 4.93 -15.13
CA LYS A 186 -14.99 5.59 -14.73
C LYS A 186 -14.22 4.72 -13.75
N PRO A 187 -12.86 4.65 -13.85
CA PRO A 187 -12.04 3.95 -12.88
C PRO A 187 -11.96 4.72 -11.56
N GLY A 188 -11.56 4.02 -10.49
CA GLY A 188 -11.28 4.60 -9.19
C GLY A 188 -12.13 4.06 -8.04
N GLY A 189 -13.25 3.40 -8.32
CA GLY A 189 -14.11 2.80 -7.32
C GLY A 189 -14.50 3.80 -6.21
N MET A 190 -14.21 3.48 -4.94
CA MET A 190 -14.55 4.35 -3.80
C MET A 190 -13.85 5.72 -3.83
N LEU A 191 -12.71 5.86 -4.48
CA LEU A 191 -12.04 7.16 -4.63
C LEU A 191 -12.89 8.15 -5.42
N THR A 192 -13.67 7.65 -6.38
CA THR A 192 -14.54 8.47 -7.23
C THR A 192 -15.97 8.54 -6.74
N ARG A 193 -16.48 7.50 -6.08
CA ARG A 193 -17.89 7.39 -5.66
C ARG A 193 -18.17 7.94 -4.27
N ALA A 194 -17.27 7.73 -3.32
CA ALA A 194 -17.57 7.94 -1.90
C ALA A 194 -16.80 9.08 -1.26
N ILE A 195 -15.55 9.34 -1.69
CA ILE A 195 -14.75 10.40 -1.07
C ILE A 195 -15.20 11.76 -1.60
N PRO A 196 -15.57 12.69 -0.70
CA PRO A 196 -15.98 14.03 -1.11
C PRO A 196 -14.91 14.78 -1.91
N ARG A 197 -15.31 15.49 -2.96
CA ARG A 197 -14.41 16.19 -3.89
C ARG A 197 -13.53 17.27 -3.24
N TYR A 198 -14.00 17.86 -2.15
CA TYR A 198 -13.19 18.82 -1.39
C TYR A 198 -12.00 18.17 -0.70
N ARG A 199 -12.10 16.86 -0.35
CA ARG A 199 -11.00 16.09 0.24
C ARG A 199 -10.10 15.46 -0.83
N LEU A 200 -10.71 14.88 -1.87
CA LEU A 200 -10.01 14.25 -2.97
C LEU A 200 -10.56 14.76 -4.32
N PRO A 201 -9.95 15.80 -4.90
CA PRO A 201 -10.36 16.33 -6.20
C PRO A 201 -10.31 15.26 -7.29
N GLU A 202 -11.31 15.27 -8.18
CA GLU A 202 -11.43 14.29 -9.26
C GLU A 202 -10.19 14.28 -10.16
N ALA A 203 -9.68 15.44 -10.54
CA ALA A 203 -8.49 15.56 -11.36
C ALA A 203 -7.24 14.86 -10.77
N VAL A 204 -7.14 14.77 -9.44
CA VAL A 204 -6.04 14.04 -8.77
C VAL A 204 -6.21 12.54 -9.01
N VAL A 205 -7.41 12.01 -8.84
CA VAL A 205 -7.70 10.59 -9.09
C VAL A 205 -7.46 10.24 -10.55
N GLU A 206 -8.00 11.06 -11.46
CA GLU A 206 -7.86 10.84 -12.91
C GLU A 206 -6.38 10.84 -13.33
N SER A 207 -5.58 11.76 -12.81
CA SER A 207 -4.15 11.84 -13.13
C SER A 207 -3.38 10.59 -12.65
N GLU A 208 -3.63 10.14 -11.43
CA GLU A 208 -2.97 8.95 -10.88
C GLU A 208 -3.43 7.67 -11.60
N MET A 209 -4.73 7.54 -11.89
CA MET A 209 -5.27 6.41 -12.66
C MET A 209 -4.70 6.38 -14.07
N LYS A 210 -4.69 7.53 -14.76
CA LYS A 210 -4.13 7.64 -16.09
C LYS A 210 -2.67 7.21 -16.12
N ARG A 211 -1.86 7.64 -15.16
CA ARG A 211 -0.43 7.28 -15.08
C ARG A 211 -0.24 5.77 -14.97
N ILE A 212 -1.10 5.09 -14.19
CA ILE A 212 -1.07 3.63 -14.06
C ILE A 212 -1.48 2.96 -15.39
N ILE A 213 -2.56 3.43 -16.00
CA ILE A 213 -3.07 2.88 -17.28
C ILE A 213 -2.04 3.04 -18.40
N ASP A 214 -1.33 4.17 -18.44
CA ASP A 214 -0.31 4.48 -19.46
C ASP A 214 0.89 3.50 -19.43
N MET A 215 0.99 2.63 -18.43
CA MET A 215 1.95 1.51 -18.43
C MET A 215 1.60 0.40 -19.45
N GLY A 216 0.49 0.50 -20.14
CA GLY A 216 0.02 -0.49 -21.11
C GLY A 216 -1.10 -1.39 -20.56
N ILE A 217 -1.74 -0.98 -19.46
CA ILE A 217 -2.87 -1.70 -18.89
C ILE A 217 -4.12 -1.46 -19.73
N THR A 218 -4.78 -2.55 -20.15
CA THR A 218 -6.05 -2.49 -20.87
C THR A 218 -7.20 -2.30 -19.88
N MET A 219 -8.00 -1.25 -20.07
CA MET A 219 -9.22 -1.01 -19.27
C MET A 219 -10.47 -1.45 -20.04
N LYS A 220 -11.31 -2.27 -19.39
CA LYS A 220 -12.67 -2.60 -19.85
C LYS A 220 -13.66 -2.05 -18.85
N LEU A 221 -14.17 -0.86 -19.18
CA LEU A 221 -15.21 -0.18 -18.40
C LEU A 221 -16.61 -0.72 -18.75
N ASN A 222 -17.60 -0.45 -17.90
CA ASN A 222 -18.98 -0.91 -18.05
C ASN A 222 -19.08 -2.44 -18.22
N THR A 223 -18.15 -3.19 -17.62
CA THR A 223 -18.08 -4.66 -17.74
C THR A 223 -18.18 -5.30 -16.36
N THR A 224 -19.25 -6.06 -16.14
CA THR A 224 -19.49 -6.77 -14.87
C THR A 224 -19.11 -8.23 -15.01
N VAL A 225 -17.99 -8.63 -14.39
CA VAL A 225 -17.52 -10.01 -14.45
C VAL A 225 -18.54 -10.96 -13.83
N GLY A 226 -18.91 -12.00 -14.59
CA GLY A 226 -19.90 -13.01 -14.20
C GLY A 226 -21.33 -12.70 -14.64
N ARG A 227 -21.58 -11.58 -15.35
CA ARG A 227 -22.89 -11.22 -15.95
C ARG A 227 -22.80 -10.91 -17.43
N ASP A 228 -21.62 -10.50 -17.91
CA ASP A 228 -21.38 -10.10 -19.31
C ASP A 228 -20.43 -11.09 -20.00
#